data_cb0d12ec8ae5f8d30c6433a4d36a976b
#
_entry.id   cb0d12ec8ae5f8d30c6433a4d36a976b
#
_cell.length_a   1.000
_cell.length_b   1.000
_cell.length_c   1.000
_cell.angle_alpha   90.00
_cell.angle_beta   90.00
_cell.angle_gamma   90.00
#
_symmetry.space_group_name_H-M   'P 1'
#
loop_
_entity.id
_entity.type
_entity.pdbx_description
1 polymer ?
#
loop_
_entity_poly.entity_id
_entity_poly.type
_entity_poly.pdbx_seq_one_letter_code
_entity_poly.pdbx_strand_id
1 'polypeptide(L)'
;MKRFLLWIISVALGVALLLAAVMGVSYAFTTQGGCPDAAAQFGGQELETNGFCWQVPLLGGRLDKVFASPATLTVQKLGTLYTAHPDITLPDWASYTTLTIQTAVGSVVFAGSVSEYQSFLFPANGEYKAEMTLWRVPKGGMATQFEGGSTGALRKNLGLERPAKPTGWYRYSFRFTLQASADIAFSAERVEQGGIVGVRISGMTGDTAPAVETDLGSVQCVRAADGWRAYIPAAYNASSGGHAVNVAVNGETLTHTLVVLPKDFGTVEVDPEPAATDAANAEFRNAVWGLYEAPAREKLWAGGFVNPAENSMTLVDYGQVKVTNGQQGSRSNSTKLYTIPGEPCRAPANGVVVLARNLALTGNTVVIDHGAGMRSYLYGLQAIAVSEGQTVEKGQAVGALGEELTMDYKLGSKSVNPWLLFQTAGGLFWKENG
;
A
#
# COMPACT_ATOMS: atom_id res chain seq x y z
N MET A 1 40.87 -4.96 -75.65
CA MET A 1 40.56 -5.35 -74.21
C MET A 1 41.31 -4.46 -73.20
N LYS A 2 42.63 -4.26 -73.26
CA LYS A 2 43.42 -3.49 -72.25
C LYS A 2 42.87 -2.02 -72.05
N ARG A 3 42.59 -1.31 -73.17
CA ARG A 3 42.05 0.09 -73.08
C ARG A 3 40.66 0.17 -72.48
N PHE A 4 39.79 -0.80 -72.70
CA PHE A 4 38.47 -0.87 -72.13
C PHE A 4 38.51 -1.17 -70.63
N LEU A 5 39.41 -2.07 -70.22
CA LEU A 5 39.63 -2.39 -68.81
C LEU A 5 40.19 -1.17 -68.05
N LEU A 6 41.14 -0.43 -68.61
CA LEU A 6 41.68 0.79 -68.05
C LEU A 6 40.60 1.87 -67.88
N TRP A 7 39.69 1.98 -68.85
CA TRP A 7 38.54 2.90 -68.75
C TRP A 7 37.60 2.55 -67.66
N ILE A 8 37.23 1.25 -67.50
CA ILE A 8 36.39 0.78 -66.40
C ILE A 8 37.05 1.06 -65.05
N ILE A 9 38.36 0.79 -64.91
CA ILE A 9 39.10 1.07 -63.70
C ILE A 9 39.14 2.56 -63.38
N SER A 10 39.32 3.40 -64.36
CA SER A 10 39.33 4.88 -64.23
C SER A 10 37.96 5.41 -63.77
N VAL A 11 36.88 4.91 -64.38
CA VAL A 11 35.52 5.27 -63.99
C VAL A 11 35.22 4.77 -62.58
N ALA A 12 35.59 3.54 -62.23
CA ALA A 12 35.38 3.00 -60.88
C ALA A 12 36.20 3.80 -59.83
N LEU A 13 37.43 4.20 -60.17
CA LEU A 13 38.26 5.03 -59.29
C LEU A 13 37.63 6.44 -59.12
N GLY A 14 37.14 7.04 -60.21
CA GLY A 14 36.43 8.33 -60.16
C GLY A 14 35.19 8.29 -59.30
N VAL A 15 34.38 7.23 -59.43
CA VAL A 15 33.20 7.01 -58.59
C VAL A 15 33.59 6.81 -57.12
N ALA A 16 34.64 6.02 -56.82
CA ALA A 16 35.12 5.80 -55.47
C ALA A 16 35.63 7.12 -54.84
N LEU A 17 36.35 7.96 -55.58
CA LEU A 17 36.82 9.26 -55.12
C LEU A 17 35.66 10.20 -54.84
N LEU A 18 34.64 10.21 -55.70
CA LEU A 18 33.42 11.03 -55.52
C LEU A 18 32.66 10.59 -54.27
N LEU A 19 32.49 9.29 -54.07
CA LEU A 19 31.88 8.72 -52.87
C LEU A 19 32.67 9.08 -51.61
N ALA A 20 34.00 8.96 -51.66
CA ALA A 20 34.85 9.37 -50.55
C ALA A 20 34.76 10.84 -50.21
N ALA A 21 34.69 11.71 -51.25
CA ALA A 21 34.49 13.14 -51.08
C ALA A 21 33.10 13.45 -50.44
N VAL A 22 32.03 12.84 -50.94
CA VAL A 22 30.69 12.97 -50.38
C VAL A 22 30.63 12.49 -48.92
N MET A 23 31.27 11.36 -48.63
CA MET A 23 31.40 10.86 -47.25
C MET A 23 32.17 11.84 -46.37
N GLY A 24 33.31 12.35 -46.84
CA GLY A 24 34.13 13.31 -46.11
C GLY A 24 33.39 14.61 -45.79
N VAL A 25 32.72 15.18 -46.82
CA VAL A 25 31.89 16.36 -46.66
C VAL A 25 30.72 16.10 -45.68
N SER A 26 29.99 15.02 -45.88
CA SER A 26 28.89 14.65 -44.97
C SER A 26 29.37 14.50 -43.53
N TYR A 27 30.52 13.83 -43.34
CA TYR A 27 31.12 13.65 -42.00
C TYR A 27 31.57 15.00 -41.40
N ALA A 28 32.20 15.88 -42.20
CA ALA A 28 32.70 17.18 -41.75
C ALA A 28 31.54 18.10 -41.28
N PHE A 29 30.45 18.15 -42.05
CA PHE A 29 29.32 19.07 -41.80
C PHE A 29 28.29 18.55 -40.83
N THR A 30 28.33 17.26 -40.42
CA THR A 30 27.45 16.74 -39.38
C THR A 30 27.86 17.32 -38.04
N THR A 31 26.94 17.99 -37.37
CA THR A 31 27.15 18.63 -36.06
C THR A 31 26.47 17.82 -34.96
N GLN A 32 26.75 18.18 -33.70
CA GLN A 32 26.10 17.57 -32.50
C GLN A 32 24.57 17.81 -32.48
N GLY A 33 24.04 18.76 -33.24
CA GLY A 33 22.59 18.96 -33.39
C GLY A 33 21.84 17.77 -33.98
N GLY A 34 22.54 16.72 -34.48
CA GLY A 34 21.94 15.45 -34.86
C GLY A 34 21.72 14.49 -33.67
N CYS A 35 22.22 14.81 -32.48
CA CYS A 35 21.92 14.05 -31.26
C CYS A 35 20.53 14.45 -30.75
N PRO A 36 19.73 13.52 -30.21
CA PRO A 36 18.44 13.85 -29.65
C PRO A 36 18.57 14.67 -28.37
N ASP A 37 17.50 15.33 -27.99
CA ASP A 37 17.42 16.07 -26.74
C ASP A 37 17.64 15.13 -25.55
N ALA A 38 18.41 15.58 -24.57
CA ALA A 38 18.73 14.87 -23.35
C ALA A 38 17.75 15.18 -22.20
N ALA A 39 16.57 15.77 -22.49
CA ALA A 39 15.61 16.22 -21.50
C ALA A 39 15.06 15.03 -20.69
N ALA A 40 15.57 14.85 -19.48
CA ALA A 40 15.04 13.96 -18.46
C ALA A 40 14.74 14.77 -17.20
N GLN A 41 13.74 14.36 -16.43
CA GLN A 41 13.36 15.04 -15.19
C GLN A 41 13.28 14.05 -14.04
N PHE A 42 13.58 14.54 -12.83
CA PHE A 42 13.39 13.83 -11.56
C PHE A 42 12.71 14.77 -10.56
N GLY A 43 11.57 14.36 -10.03
CA GLY A 43 10.77 15.18 -9.14
C GLY A 43 10.36 16.53 -9.76
N GLY A 44 10.06 16.56 -11.04
CA GLY A 44 9.69 17.77 -11.80
C GLY A 44 10.85 18.71 -12.15
N GLN A 45 12.10 18.35 -11.83
CA GLN A 45 13.28 19.17 -12.13
C GLN A 45 14.07 18.57 -13.29
N GLU A 46 14.52 19.42 -14.22
CA GLU A 46 15.36 19.01 -15.35
C GLU A 46 16.73 18.50 -14.87
N LEU A 47 17.18 17.41 -15.46
CA LEU A 47 18.47 16.82 -15.19
C LEU A 47 19.52 17.27 -16.19
N GLU A 48 20.65 17.74 -15.69
CA GLU A 48 21.83 18.05 -16.48
C GLU A 48 22.65 16.80 -16.77
N THR A 49 23.03 16.63 -18.04
CA THR A 49 23.89 15.50 -18.43
C THR A 49 25.30 15.69 -17.89
N ASN A 50 25.86 14.66 -17.28
CA ASN A 50 27.25 14.63 -16.86
C ASN A 50 28.16 13.80 -17.78
N GLY A 51 27.63 13.30 -18.87
CA GLY A 51 28.36 12.57 -19.92
C GLY A 51 27.41 11.95 -20.93
N PHE A 52 27.90 11.79 -22.16
CA PHE A 52 27.12 11.15 -23.22
C PHE A 52 28.01 10.54 -24.29
N CYS A 53 27.43 9.61 -25.04
CA CYS A 53 27.98 9.11 -26.27
C CYS A 53 26.83 8.84 -27.24
N TRP A 54 26.93 9.36 -28.45
CA TRP A 54 25.88 9.22 -29.44
C TRP A 54 26.42 8.96 -30.84
N GLN A 55 25.85 7.97 -31.54
CA GLN A 55 26.15 7.63 -32.91
C GLN A 55 25.11 8.26 -33.82
N VAL A 56 25.53 9.24 -34.63
CA VAL A 56 24.67 9.90 -35.62
C VAL A 56 24.88 9.21 -36.96
N PRO A 57 23.85 8.51 -37.50
CA PRO A 57 24.01 7.80 -38.78
C PRO A 57 24.10 8.77 -39.95
N LEU A 58 25.06 8.49 -40.84
CA LEU A 58 25.31 9.20 -42.08
C LEU A 58 24.98 8.30 -43.26
N LEU A 59 24.68 8.92 -44.42
CA LEU A 59 24.47 8.23 -45.69
C LEU A 59 23.56 7.00 -45.60
N GLY A 60 22.43 7.16 -44.92
CA GLY A 60 21.44 6.07 -44.71
C GLY A 60 21.91 4.98 -43.75
N GLY A 61 22.81 5.29 -42.82
CA GLY A 61 23.28 4.37 -41.80
C GLY A 61 24.48 3.51 -42.24
N ARG A 62 25.16 3.89 -43.36
CA ARG A 62 26.36 3.21 -43.81
C ARG A 62 27.64 3.66 -43.12
N LEU A 63 27.61 4.81 -42.48
CA LEU A 63 28.67 5.42 -41.69
C LEU A 63 28.07 6.11 -40.48
N ASP A 64 28.73 6.00 -39.33
CA ASP A 64 28.29 6.69 -38.10
C ASP A 64 29.35 7.73 -37.70
N LYS A 65 28.90 8.92 -37.29
CA LYS A 65 29.74 9.89 -36.59
C LYS A 65 29.43 9.84 -35.12
N VAL A 66 30.47 9.61 -34.32
CA VAL A 66 30.33 9.53 -32.86
C VAL A 66 30.59 10.87 -32.24
N PHE A 67 29.63 11.35 -31.45
CA PHE A 67 29.76 12.49 -30.54
C PHE A 67 29.81 11.95 -29.12
N ALA A 68 30.77 12.36 -28.34
CA ALA A 68 30.91 11.91 -26.97
C ALA A 68 31.52 13.01 -26.09
N SER A 69 31.05 13.06 -24.86
CA SER A 69 31.68 13.76 -23.76
C SER A 69 31.91 12.76 -22.64
N PRO A 70 33.14 12.66 -22.10
CA PRO A 70 33.37 11.77 -20.98
C PRO A 70 32.55 12.19 -19.77
N ALA A 71 32.16 11.23 -18.94
CA ALA A 71 31.45 11.53 -17.72
C ALA A 71 32.32 12.42 -16.82
N THR A 72 31.73 13.49 -16.33
CA THR A 72 32.33 14.39 -15.34
C THR A 72 32.08 13.89 -13.94
N LEU A 73 32.84 14.36 -12.95
CA LEU A 73 32.56 14.11 -11.53
C LEU A 73 31.52 15.07 -10.96
N THR A 74 30.96 15.94 -11.81
CA THR A 74 29.97 16.94 -11.38
C THR A 74 28.66 16.22 -11.01
N VAL A 75 28.13 16.55 -9.84
CA VAL A 75 26.86 16.05 -9.34
C VAL A 75 25.92 17.25 -9.22
N GLN A 76 24.84 17.25 -10.00
CA GLN A 76 23.80 18.28 -9.94
C GLN A 76 23.09 18.22 -8.58
N LYS A 77 22.73 19.40 -8.03
CA LYS A 77 21.96 19.52 -6.78
C LYS A 77 20.52 19.90 -7.15
N LEU A 78 19.57 19.01 -6.84
CA LEU A 78 18.14 19.27 -7.06
C LEU A 78 17.45 19.94 -5.88
N GLY A 79 18.14 20.09 -4.70
CA GLY A 79 17.53 20.66 -3.51
C GLY A 79 16.64 19.66 -2.77
N THR A 80 15.54 20.16 -2.15
CA THR A 80 14.62 19.34 -1.36
C THR A 80 13.38 18.96 -2.15
N LEU A 81 13.03 17.68 -2.12
CA LEU A 81 11.82 17.10 -2.72
C LEU A 81 10.87 16.69 -1.60
N TYR A 82 9.63 17.18 -1.67
CA TYR A 82 8.61 17.01 -0.62
C TYR A 82 7.62 15.86 -0.92
N THR A 83 7.99 14.94 -1.80
CA THR A 83 7.18 13.76 -2.13
C THR A 83 7.92 12.49 -1.72
N ALA A 84 7.18 11.49 -1.24
CA ALA A 84 7.74 10.18 -0.90
C ALA A 84 8.21 9.39 -2.13
N HIS A 85 7.70 9.71 -3.31
CA HIS A 85 8.04 9.06 -4.57
C HIS A 85 8.20 10.12 -5.68
N PRO A 86 9.41 10.70 -5.86
CA PRO A 86 9.67 11.64 -6.95
C PRO A 86 9.46 10.99 -8.32
N ASP A 87 8.66 11.61 -9.17
CA ASP A 87 8.40 11.11 -10.53
C ASP A 87 9.63 11.23 -11.42
N ILE A 88 9.75 10.31 -12.39
CA ILE A 88 10.78 10.34 -13.42
C ILE A 88 10.12 10.50 -14.78
N THR A 89 10.48 11.58 -15.49
CA THR A 89 10.09 11.79 -16.88
C THR A 89 11.28 11.52 -17.78
N LEU A 90 11.06 10.71 -18.81
CA LEU A 90 12.09 10.30 -19.76
C LEU A 90 11.78 10.81 -21.16
N PRO A 91 12.81 11.11 -21.99
CA PRO A 91 12.60 11.39 -23.40
C PRO A 91 12.16 10.14 -24.17
N ASP A 92 11.32 10.30 -25.20
CA ASP A 92 10.70 9.21 -25.98
C ASP A 92 11.70 8.24 -26.62
N TRP A 93 12.92 8.69 -26.89
CA TRP A 93 13.95 7.86 -27.49
C TRP A 93 14.60 6.87 -26.50
N ALA A 94 14.44 7.08 -25.18
CA ALA A 94 15.04 6.22 -24.17
C ALA A 94 14.33 4.85 -24.17
N SER A 95 15.03 3.84 -24.65
CA SER A 95 14.47 2.48 -24.78
C SER A 95 14.94 1.51 -23.70
N TYR A 96 15.99 1.89 -22.98
CA TYR A 96 16.50 1.16 -21.82
C TYR A 96 17.03 2.16 -20.79
N THR A 97 16.89 1.83 -19.50
CA THR A 97 17.29 2.73 -18.42
C THR A 97 17.97 1.97 -17.30
N THR A 98 18.96 2.58 -16.67
CA THR A 98 19.51 2.12 -15.41
C THR A 98 19.51 3.24 -14.40
N LEU A 99 19.06 2.97 -13.18
CA LEU A 99 19.02 3.91 -12.08
C LEU A 99 19.61 3.27 -10.84
N THR A 100 20.51 3.97 -10.18
CA THR A 100 21.06 3.58 -8.88
C THR A 100 20.87 4.74 -7.93
N ILE A 101 20.30 4.48 -6.76
CA ILE A 101 20.10 5.47 -5.70
C ILE A 101 20.85 5.00 -4.46
N GLN A 102 21.60 5.93 -3.84
CA GLN A 102 22.42 5.69 -2.66
C GLN A 102 22.09 6.72 -1.57
N THR A 103 22.19 6.33 -0.32
CA THR A 103 22.17 7.26 0.81
C THR A 103 23.42 8.14 0.81
N ALA A 104 23.44 9.20 1.61
CA ALA A 104 24.62 10.08 1.79
C ALA A 104 25.88 9.33 2.23
N VAL A 105 25.73 8.22 2.96
CA VAL A 105 26.84 7.35 3.39
C VAL A 105 27.25 6.29 2.36
N GLY A 106 26.62 6.29 1.17
CA GLY A 106 26.97 5.40 0.05
C GLY A 106 26.28 4.04 0.04
N SER A 107 25.34 3.77 0.96
CA SER A 107 24.56 2.53 0.94
C SER A 107 23.57 2.56 -0.21
N VAL A 108 23.60 1.55 -1.10
CA VAL A 108 22.66 1.42 -2.21
C VAL A 108 21.28 1.03 -1.67
N VAL A 109 20.27 1.86 -1.95
CA VAL A 109 18.87 1.62 -1.57
C VAL A 109 18.01 1.19 -2.76
N PHE A 110 18.42 1.55 -3.97
CA PHE A 110 17.78 1.11 -5.21
C PHE A 110 18.81 0.88 -6.31
N ALA A 111 18.63 -0.19 -7.08
CA ALA A 111 19.40 -0.47 -8.29
C ALA A 111 18.53 -1.26 -9.27
N GLY A 112 18.13 -0.63 -10.37
CA GLY A 112 17.20 -1.22 -11.34
C GLY A 112 16.94 -0.32 -12.52
N SER A 113 15.90 -0.63 -13.28
CA SER A 113 15.35 0.21 -14.35
C SER A 113 14.37 1.28 -13.78
N VAL A 114 14.07 2.29 -14.59
CA VAL A 114 13.05 3.28 -14.21
C VAL A 114 11.65 2.65 -14.10
N SER A 115 11.37 1.57 -14.84
CA SER A 115 10.10 0.83 -14.68
C SER A 115 10.00 0.12 -13.34
N GLU A 116 11.09 -0.43 -12.81
CA GLU A 116 11.13 -1.04 -11.47
C GLU A 116 11.06 0.01 -10.36
N TYR A 117 11.57 1.20 -10.63
CA TYR A 117 11.48 2.33 -9.70
C TYR A 117 10.02 2.72 -9.37
N GLN A 118 9.06 2.46 -10.24
CA GLN A 118 7.63 2.76 -10.02
C GLN A 118 7.08 2.15 -8.73
N SER A 119 7.63 1.02 -8.29
CA SER A 119 7.24 0.33 -7.05
C SER A 119 8.22 0.55 -5.90
N PHE A 120 9.27 1.34 -6.09
CA PHE A 120 10.27 1.58 -5.06
C PHE A 120 9.77 2.58 -4.01
N LEU A 121 10.03 2.28 -2.73
CA LEU A 121 9.79 3.18 -1.61
C LEU A 121 11.13 3.57 -0.98
N PHE A 122 11.37 4.87 -0.83
CA PHE A 122 12.53 5.35 -0.10
C PHE A 122 12.45 4.91 1.37
N PRO A 123 13.54 4.35 1.95
CA PRO A 123 13.50 3.80 3.31
C PRO A 123 13.28 4.86 4.40
N ALA A 124 13.68 6.11 4.16
CA ALA A 124 13.55 7.22 5.10
C ALA A 124 13.67 8.57 4.39
N ASN A 125 13.29 9.64 5.07
CA ASN A 125 13.69 11.00 4.71
C ASN A 125 15.20 11.16 4.88
N GLY A 126 15.84 11.99 4.04
CA GLY A 126 17.29 12.22 4.11
C GLY A 126 17.92 12.58 2.77
N GLU A 127 19.24 12.65 2.75
CA GLU A 127 20.01 12.96 1.55
C GLU A 127 20.30 11.70 0.74
N TYR A 128 20.10 11.82 -0.57
CA TYR A 128 20.33 10.76 -1.54
C TYR A 128 21.18 11.25 -2.71
N LYS A 129 21.95 10.33 -3.28
CA LYS A 129 22.66 10.51 -4.55
C LYS A 129 22.11 9.50 -5.54
N ALA A 130 21.85 9.94 -6.77
CA ALA A 130 21.37 9.07 -7.85
C ALA A 130 22.30 9.17 -9.08
N GLU A 131 22.45 8.02 -9.74
CA GLU A 131 23.06 7.92 -11.05
C GLU A 131 22.08 7.23 -12.00
N MET A 132 21.72 7.93 -13.07
CA MET A 132 20.79 7.42 -14.09
C MET A 132 21.50 7.40 -15.44
N THR A 133 21.33 6.34 -16.21
CA THR A 133 21.79 6.27 -17.59
C THR A 133 20.62 5.86 -18.48
N LEU A 134 20.40 6.65 -19.52
CA LEU A 134 19.42 6.40 -20.56
C LEU A 134 20.11 5.90 -21.81
N TRP A 135 19.59 4.83 -22.41
CA TRP A 135 20.15 4.17 -23.56
C TRP A 135 19.15 4.14 -24.72
N ARG A 136 19.65 4.36 -25.93
CA ARG A 136 18.94 4.04 -27.17
C ARG A 136 19.45 2.70 -27.70
N VAL A 137 18.56 1.74 -27.80
CA VAL A 137 18.85 0.41 -28.33
C VAL A 137 18.08 0.21 -29.64
N PRO A 138 18.71 -0.20 -30.74
CA PRO A 138 18.02 -0.52 -31.98
C PRO A 138 17.06 -1.69 -31.80
N LYS A 139 15.97 -1.75 -32.57
CA LYS A 139 15.06 -2.90 -32.58
C LYS A 139 15.85 -4.20 -32.85
N GLY A 140 15.75 -5.17 -31.98
CA GLY A 140 16.48 -6.44 -32.04
C GLY A 140 17.84 -6.47 -31.32
N GLY A 141 18.27 -5.36 -30.69
CA GLY A 141 19.56 -5.24 -30.01
C GLY A 141 19.55 -5.42 -28.49
N MET A 142 18.59 -6.13 -27.92
CA MET A 142 18.38 -6.24 -26.46
C MET A 142 19.28 -7.26 -25.75
N ALA A 143 20.38 -7.72 -26.34
CA ALA A 143 21.36 -8.48 -25.60
C ALA A 143 22.11 -7.56 -24.62
N THR A 144 22.09 -7.90 -23.35
CA THR A 144 22.75 -7.15 -22.28
C THR A 144 24.19 -7.61 -22.08
N GLN A 145 25.10 -6.69 -21.74
CA GLN A 145 26.49 -6.97 -21.41
C GLN A 145 26.90 -6.22 -20.16
N PHE A 146 27.72 -6.85 -19.33
CA PHE A 146 28.33 -6.17 -18.18
C PHE A 146 29.57 -5.36 -18.65
N GLU A 147 29.69 -4.15 -18.11
CA GLU A 147 30.90 -3.34 -18.32
C GLU A 147 32.10 -4.00 -17.59
N GLY A 148 33.26 -3.97 -18.20
CA GLY A 148 34.52 -4.39 -17.54
C GLY A 148 34.99 -3.35 -16.51
N GLY A 149 35.91 -3.76 -15.63
CA GLY A 149 36.50 -2.88 -14.59
C GLY A 149 35.72 -2.86 -13.27
N SER A 150 36.13 -1.98 -12.34
CA SER A 150 35.56 -1.91 -10.99
C SER A 150 34.09 -1.48 -10.99
N THR A 151 33.73 -0.54 -11.85
CA THR A 151 32.34 -0.11 -12.06
C THR A 151 31.49 -1.21 -12.68
N GLY A 152 32.03 -1.99 -13.59
CA GLY A 152 31.35 -3.15 -14.19
C GLY A 152 31.09 -4.25 -13.17
N ALA A 153 32.04 -4.50 -12.28
CA ALA A 153 31.86 -5.47 -11.20
C ALA A 153 30.76 -5.04 -10.21
N LEU A 154 30.71 -3.75 -9.85
CA LEU A 154 29.65 -3.20 -8.99
C LEU A 154 28.28 -3.33 -9.68
N ARG A 155 28.15 -2.95 -10.94
CA ARG A 155 26.92 -3.07 -11.72
C ARG A 155 26.45 -4.52 -11.85
N LYS A 156 27.37 -5.45 -12.12
CA LYS A 156 27.08 -6.88 -12.15
C LYS A 156 26.54 -7.37 -10.82
N ASN A 157 27.16 -6.98 -9.71
CA ASN A 157 26.73 -7.38 -8.37
C ASN A 157 25.35 -6.77 -7.99
N LEU A 158 24.99 -5.63 -8.60
CA LEU A 158 23.68 -4.98 -8.44
C LEU A 158 22.65 -5.45 -9.47
N GLY A 159 22.99 -6.39 -10.37
CA GLY A 159 22.09 -6.83 -11.44
C GLY A 159 21.85 -5.80 -12.55
N LEU A 160 22.65 -4.73 -12.62
CA LEU A 160 22.51 -3.66 -13.61
C LEU A 160 23.27 -4.02 -14.89
N GLU A 161 22.55 -4.35 -15.92
CA GLU A 161 23.08 -4.69 -17.23
C GLU A 161 23.01 -3.49 -18.19
N ARG A 162 23.94 -3.41 -19.14
CA ARG A 162 23.84 -2.43 -20.23
C ARG A 162 23.50 -3.13 -21.55
N PRO A 163 22.86 -2.43 -22.49
CA PRO A 163 22.60 -2.95 -23.83
C PRO A 163 23.88 -3.35 -24.57
N ALA A 164 23.86 -4.47 -25.27
CA ALA A 164 25.04 -4.97 -26.00
C ALA A 164 25.49 -4.07 -27.16
N LYS A 165 24.57 -3.36 -27.81
CA LYS A 165 24.86 -2.49 -28.96
C LYS A 165 24.01 -1.21 -28.89
N PRO A 166 24.24 -0.33 -27.91
CA PRO A 166 23.51 0.94 -27.85
C PRO A 166 23.99 1.85 -28.99
N THR A 167 23.08 2.58 -29.61
CA THR A 167 23.41 3.64 -30.57
C THR A 167 23.70 4.97 -29.88
N GLY A 168 23.37 5.08 -28.62
CA GLY A 168 23.70 6.24 -27.81
C GLY A 168 23.26 6.10 -26.37
N TRP A 169 23.82 6.92 -25.54
CA TRP A 169 23.44 7.04 -24.12
C TRP A 169 23.71 8.43 -23.59
N TYR A 170 22.91 8.81 -22.58
CA TYR A 170 23.14 9.96 -21.72
C TYR A 170 23.22 9.52 -20.27
N ARG A 171 24.12 10.12 -19.49
CA ARG A 171 24.28 9.87 -18.06
C ARG A 171 23.97 11.12 -17.28
N TYR A 172 23.33 10.92 -16.13
CA TYR A 172 22.95 11.96 -15.16
C TYR A 172 23.47 11.53 -13.79
N SER A 173 24.05 12.46 -13.05
CA SER A 173 24.45 12.27 -11.67
C SER A 173 23.92 13.44 -10.86
N PHE A 174 23.07 13.16 -9.89
CA PHE A 174 22.40 14.20 -9.13
C PHE A 174 22.25 13.79 -7.66
N ARG A 175 22.04 14.77 -6.78
CA ARG A 175 21.73 14.60 -5.38
C ARG A 175 20.54 15.45 -4.98
N PHE A 176 19.79 14.97 -4.03
CA PHE A 176 18.59 15.61 -3.52
C PHE A 176 18.39 15.27 -2.04
N THR A 177 17.62 16.10 -1.35
CA THR A 177 17.12 15.80 -0.01
C THR A 177 15.66 15.39 -0.15
N LEU A 178 15.29 14.21 0.34
CA LEU A 178 13.91 13.77 0.44
C LEU A 178 13.37 14.21 1.80
N GLN A 179 12.27 14.96 1.80
CA GLN A 179 11.55 15.42 3.00
C GLN A 179 10.04 15.21 2.78
N ALA A 180 9.65 13.95 2.64
CA ALA A 180 8.24 13.59 2.48
C ALA A 180 7.51 13.77 3.80
N SER A 181 6.37 14.46 3.76
CA SER A 181 5.42 14.52 4.87
C SER A 181 4.31 13.52 4.62
N ALA A 182 3.91 12.78 5.66
CA ALA A 182 2.77 11.89 5.55
C ALA A 182 1.47 12.70 5.40
N ASP A 183 0.61 12.25 4.51
CA ASP A 183 -0.78 12.73 4.41
C ASP A 183 -1.65 11.85 5.31
N ILE A 184 -2.19 12.45 6.38
CA ILE A 184 -3.05 11.79 7.35
C ILE A 184 -4.43 12.40 7.23
N ALA A 185 -5.40 11.56 6.93
CA ALA A 185 -6.79 11.97 6.82
C ALA A 185 -7.69 11.11 7.71
N PHE A 186 -8.66 11.76 8.34
CA PHE A 186 -9.67 11.13 9.18
C PHE A 186 -11.01 11.14 8.46
N SER A 187 -11.80 10.08 8.64
CA SER A 187 -13.14 9.99 8.05
C SER A 187 -14.11 11.00 8.64
N ALA A 188 -13.87 11.42 9.88
CA ALA A 188 -14.65 12.41 10.60
C ALA A 188 -13.84 13.00 11.77
N GLU A 189 -14.08 14.26 12.10
CA GLU A 189 -13.56 14.92 13.30
C GLU A 189 -14.42 14.65 14.54
N ARG A 190 -15.63 14.20 14.35
CA ARG A 190 -16.64 13.93 15.39
C ARG A 190 -17.30 12.60 15.13
N VAL A 191 -17.54 11.82 16.20
CA VAL A 191 -18.16 10.51 16.13
C VAL A 191 -19.07 10.30 17.33
N GLU A 192 -20.26 9.71 17.12
CA GLU A 192 -21.11 9.29 18.23
C GLU A 192 -20.55 8.04 18.92
N GLN A 193 -20.87 7.87 20.19
CA GLN A 193 -20.66 6.61 20.90
C GLN A 193 -21.26 5.44 20.10
N GLY A 194 -20.53 4.34 19.98
CA GLY A 194 -20.84 3.19 19.13
C GLY A 194 -20.24 3.27 17.73
N GLY A 195 -19.71 4.44 17.32
CA GLY A 195 -19.19 4.68 15.98
C GLY A 195 -17.74 4.24 15.78
N ILE A 196 -17.27 4.43 14.56
CA ILE A 196 -15.90 4.11 14.11
C ILE A 196 -15.38 5.28 13.28
N VAL A 197 -14.12 5.67 13.50
CA VAL A 197 -13.41 6.63 12.65
C VAL A 197 -12.30 5.90 11.89
N GLY A 198 -12.32 6.03 10.56
CA GLY A 198 -11.26 5.54 9.70
C GLY A 198 -10.12 6.57 9.61
N VAL A 199 -8.88 6.09 9.61
CA VAL A 199 -7.68 6.88 9.39
C VAL A 199 -6.97 6.36 8.16
N ARG A 200 -6.64 7.25 7.23
CA ARG A 200 -5.78 6.96 6.08
C ARG A 200 -4.44 7.64 6.29
N ILE A 201 -3.37 6.91 6.06
CA ILE A 201 -2.00 7.41 6.16
C ILE A 201 -1.30 7.05 4.86
N SER A 202 -0.89 8.06 4.08
CA SER A 202 -0.22 7.93 2.79
C SER A 202 0.99 8.87 2.70
N GLY A 203 1.76 8.82 1.61
CA GLY A 203 2.94 9.68 1.45
C GLY A 203 4.10 9.34 2.39
N MET A 204 4.14 8.12 2.91
CA MET A 204 5.19 7.67 3.83
C MET A 204 6.46 7.24 3.10
N THR A 205 7.58 7.40 3.77
CA THR A 205 8.82 6.69 3.46
C THR A 205 8.90 5.39 4.28
N GLY A 206 9.59 4.38 3.73
CA GLY A 206 9.74 3.06 4.36
C GLY A 206 8.48 2.21 4.34
N ASP A 207 8.63 1.00 4.85
CA ASP A 207 7.57 -0.03 4.89
C ASP A 207 7.13 -0.37 6.32
N THR A 208 7.60 0.39 7.30
CA THR A 208 7.22 0.20 8.70
C THR A 208 5.81 0.74 8.93
N ALA A 209 4.96 -0.06 9.57
CA ALA A 209 3.62 0.37 9.93
C ALA A 209 3.67 1.62 10.82
N PRO A 210 2.87 2.66 10.53
CA PRO A 210 2.74 3.79 11.44
C PRO A 210 2.09 3.34 12.74
N ALA A 211 2.35 4.06 13.84
CA ALA A 211 1.67 3.84 15.10
C ALA A 211 0.55 4.87 15.27
N VAL A 212 -0.63 4.39 15.67
CA VAL A 212 -1.79 5.24 16.03
C VAL A 212 -2.15 4.95 17.47
N GLU A 213 -2.02 5.96 18.32
CA GLU A 213 -2.27 5.86 19.77
C GLU A 213 -3.41 6.77 20.20
N THR A 214 -4.34 6.23 20.97
CA THR A 214 -5.48 6.95 21.55
C THR A 214 -5.99 6.22 22.80
N ASP A 215 -6.65 6.92 23.69
CA ASP A 215 -7.32 6.35 24.87
C ASP A 215 -8.66 5.64 24.54
N LEU A 216 -9.13 5.77 23.29
CA LEU A 216 -10.37 5.12 22.84
C LEU A 216 -10.23 3.60 22.64
N GLY A 217 -8.99 3.09 22.47
CA GLY A 217 -8.74 1.66 22.32
C GLY A 217 -7.41 1.37 21.65
N SER A 218 -7.06 0.09 21.57
CA SER A 218 -5.90 -0.38 20.79
C SER A 218 -6.22 -0.27 19.30
N VAL A 219 -5.36 0.43 18.56
CA VAL A 219 -5.52 0.68 17.12
C VAL A 219 -4.34 0.06 16.38
N GLN A 220 -4.62 -0.75 15.39
CA GLN A 220 -3.60 -1.38 14.55
C GLN A 220 -3.70 -0.86 13.12
N CYS A 221 -2.55 -0.52 12.54
CA CYS A 221 -2.47 -0.12 11.15
C CYS A 221 -2.30 -1.33 10.24
N VAL A 222 -3.05 -1.38 9.15
CA VAL A 222 -2.95 -2.41 8.11
C VAL A 222 -2.64 -1.81 6.76
N ARG A 223 -1.94 -2.56 5.93
CA ARG A 223 -1.59 -2.13 4.58
C ARG A 223 -2.85 -1.98 3.71
N ALA A 224 -2.86 -0.95 2.87
CA ALA A 224 -3.84 -0.72 1.83
C ALA A 224 -3.13 -0.33 0.53
N ALA A 225 -3.84 -0.33 -0.60
CA ALA A 225 -3.25 -0.06 -1.91
C ALA A 225 -2.54 1.32 -2.00
N ASP A 226 -3.05 2.32 -1.29
CA ASP A 226 -2.57 3.71 -1.30
C ASP A 226 -1.86 4.11 0.01
N GLY A 227 -1.38 3.16 0.81
CA GLY A 227 -0.69 3.42 2.08
C GLY A 227 -1.18 2.53 3.22
N TRP A 228 -1.63 3.13 4.32
CA TRP A 228 -2.07 2.43 5.52
C TRP A 228 -3.47 2.85 5.94
N ARG A 229 -4.18 1.94 6.57
CA ARG A 229 -5.49 2.18 7.19
C ARG A 229 -5.43 1.81 8.66
N ALA A 230 -6.16 2.58 9.46
CA ALA A 230 -6.44 2.28 10.85
C ALA A 230 -7.90 2.63 11.16
N TYR A 231 -8.47 1.98 12.17
CA TYR A 231 -9.86 2.20 12.58
C TYR A 231 -9.93 2.41 14.08
N ILE A 232 -10.48 3.55 14.49
CA ILE A 232 -10.58 3.99 15.88
C ILE A 232 -12.01 3.74 16.35
N PRO A 233 -12.24 2.89 17.37
CA PRO A 233 -13.58 2.66 17.92
C PRO A 233 -13.94 3.77 18.90
N ALA A 234 -15.19 4.27 18.84
CA ALA A 234 -15.80 5.04 19.89
C ALA A 234 -16.88 4.18 20.56
N ALA A 235 -16.48 3.29 21.48
CA ALA A 235 -17.39 2.36 22.12
C ALA A 235 -18.56 3.08 22.85
N TYR A 236 -19.67 2.36 23.15
CA TYR A 236 -20.85 2.91 23.84
C TYR A 236 -20.53 3.58 25.17
N ASN A 237 -19.43 3.20 25.80
CA ASN A 237 -18.96 3.72 27.08
C ASN A 237 -17.73 4.65 26.96
N ALA A 238 -17.35 5.06 25.76
CA ALA A 238 -16.31 6.07 25.58
C ALA A 238 -16.74 7.37 26.25
N SER A 239 -15.84 8.07 26.91
CA SER A 239 -16.12 9.38 27.47
C SER A 239 -16.49 10.38 26.36
N SER A 240 -17.45 11.25 26.62
CA SER A 240 -17.76 12.31 25.66
C SER A 240 -16.74 13.44 25.76
N GLY A 241 -16.39 14.05 24.63
CA GLY A 241 -15.44 15.15 24.57
C GLY A 241 -14.28 14.90 23.61
N GLY A 242 -13.22 15.67 23.74
CA GLY A 242 -12.04 15.57 22.87
C GLY A 242 -11.07 14.49 23.34
N HIS A 243 -10.65 13.65 22.42
CA HIS A 243 -9.66 12.58 22.60
C HIS A 243 -8.47 12.85 21.69
N ALA A 244 -7.27 12.76 22.24
CA ALA A 244 -6.06 12.87 21.42
C ALA A 244 -5.85 11.58 20.62
N VAL A 245 -5.53 11.75 19.33
CA VAL A 245 -5.08 10.68 18.44
C VAL A 245 -3.69 11.06 17.96
N ASN A 246 -2.69 10.35 18.42
CA ASN A 246 -1.31 10.54 18.05
C ASN A 246 -0.94 9.58 16.92
N VAL A 247 -0.48 10.11 15.79
CA VAL A 247 -0.02 9.32 14.65
C VAL A 247 1.47 9.51 14.50
N ALA A 248 2.24 8.47 14.80
CA ALA A 248 3.69 8.47 14.62
C ALA A 248 4.05 7.87 13.25
N VAL A 249 4.69 8.69 12.41
CA VAL A 249 5.02 8.35 11.03
C VAL A 249 6.21 9.17 10.54
N ASN A 250 7.09 8.60 9.73
CA ASN A 250 8.30 9.25 9.18
C ASN A 250 9.23 9.87 10.24
N GLY A 251 9.19 9.38 11.50
CA GLY A 251 9.97 9.93 12.62
C GLY A 251 9.32 11.14 13.31
N GLU A 252 8.13 11.54 12.89
CA GLU A 252 7.35 12.63 13.48
C GLU A 252 6.08 12.08 14.15
N THR A 253 5.54 12.80 15.13
CA THR A 253 4.25 12.51 15.74
C THR A 253 3.31 13.68 15.50
N LEU A 254 2.19 13.40 14.84
CA LEU A 254 1.12 14.36 14.59
C LEU A 254 -0.04 14.05 15.54
N THR A 255 -0.53 15.06 16.23
CA THR A 255 -1.68 14.92 17.14
C THR A 255 -2.93 15.53 16.52
N HIS A 256 -3.99 14.73 16.47
CA HIS A 256 -5.32 15.14 16.05
C HIS A 256 -6.30 15.03 17.23
N THR A 257 -7.30 15.89 17.31
CA THR A 257 -8.35 15.81 18.33
C THR A 257 -9.62 15.25 17.71
N LEU A 258 -10.01 14.04 18.14
CA LEU A 258 -11.28 13.42 17.78
C LEU A 258 -12.31 13.69 18.86
N VAL A 259 -13.49 14.22 18.49
CA VAL A 259 -14.57 14.53 19.44
C VAL A 259 -15.58 13.40 19.47
N VAL A 260 -15.73 12.75 20.63
CA VAL A 260 -16.79 11.77 20.88
C VAL A 260 -18.06 12.47 21.37
N LEU A 261 -19.15 12.26 20.67
CA LEU A 261 -20.48 12.78 21.02
C LEU A 261 -21.24 11.75 21.85
N PRO A 262 -21.97 12.17 22.89
CA PRO A 262 -22.81 11.27 23.65
C PRO A 262 -23.97 10.76 22.79
N LYS A 263 -24.36 9.50 23.02
CA LYS A 263 -25.53 8.87 22.40
C LYS A 263 -26.42 8.25 23.46
N ASP A 264 -27.71 8.53 23.37
CA ASP A 264 -28.71 7.82 24.16
C ASP A 264 -29.07 6.51 23.47
N PHE A 265 -28.80 5.40 24.12
CA PHE A 265 -29.12 4.07 23.62
C PHE A 265 -30.43 3.53 24.23
N GLY A 266 -31.06 4.27 25.15
CA GLY A 266 -32.25 3.84 25.84
C GLY A 266 -32.04 2.72 26.86
N THR A 267 -33.16 2.18 27.32
CA THR A 267 -33.21 1.10 28.31
C THR A 267 -34.03 -0.07 27.78
N VAL A 268 -33.80 -1.27 28.33
CA VAL A 268 -34.57 -2.48 28.02
C VAL A 268 -34.81 -3.28 29.30
N GLU A 269 -36.06 -3.71 29.53
CA GLU A 269 -36.37 -4.65 30.60
C GLU A 269 -35.90 -6.05 30.21
N VAL A 270 -35.21 -6.72 31.13
CA VAL A 270 -34.70 -8.08 30.94
C VAL A 270 -35.02 -8.93 32.17
N ASP A 271 -35.26 -10.20 31.94
CA ASP A 271 -35.36 -11.18 33.02
C ASP A 271 -34.03 -11.39 33.74
N PRO A 272 -34.05 -11.71 35.04
CA PRO A 272 -32.87 -12.04 35.78
C PRO A 272 -32.16 -13.28 35.17
N GLU A 273 -30.91 -13.12 34.76
CA GLU A 273 -30.09 -14.25 34.31
C GLU A 273 -29.30 -14.82 35.52
N PRO A 274 -29.16 -16.17 35.65
CA PRO A 274 -28.31 -16.76 36.68
C PRO A 274 -26.87 -16.28 36.53
N ALA A 275 -26.20 -16.05 37.67
CA ALA A 275 -24.81 -15.65 37.66
C ALA A 275 -23.93 -16.76 37.05
N ALA A 276 -23.04 -16.37 36.14
CA ALA A 276 -22.07 -17.29 35.59
C ALA A 276 -21.08 -17.78 36.65
N THR A 277 -20.67 -19.03 36.56
CA THR A 277 -19.67 -19.60 37.48
C THR A 277 -18.27 -19.03 37.18
N ASP A 278 -17.39 -19.01 38.19
CA ASP A 278 -16.00 -18.56 37.99
C ASP A 278 -15.26 -19.40 36.95
N ALA A 279 -15.57 -20.71 36.89
CA ALA A 279 -14.99 -21.63 35.90
C ALA A 279 -15.41 -21.24 34.46
N ALA A 280 -16.70 -20.96 34.21
CA ALA A 280 -17.20 -20.53 32.91
C ALA A 280 -16.62 -19.17 32.50
N ASN A 281 -16.49 -18.25 33.44
CA ASN A 281 -15.84 -16.97 33.20
C ASN A 281 -14.34 -17.12 32.88
N ALA A 282 -13.63 -18.02 33.54
CA ALA A 282 -12.23 -18.31 33.29
C ALA A 282 -12.02 -18.96 31.90
N GLU A 283 -12.88 -19.95 31.56
CA GLU A 283 -12.86 -20.58 30.23
C GLU A 283 -13.06 -19.53 29.12
N PHE A 284 -14.07 -18.69 29.25
CA PHE A 284 -14.35 -17.60 28.28
C PHE A 284 -13.16 -16.65 28.14
N ARG A 285 -12.59 -16.19 29.27
CA ARG A 285 -11.41 -15.33 29.23
C ARG A 285 -10.25 -15.98 28.48
N ASN A 286 -9.96 -17.23 28.77
CA ASN A 286 -8.85 -17.96 28.15
C ASN A 286 -9.06 -18.19 26.64
N ALA A 287 -10.32 -18.41 26.23
CA ALA A 287 -10.66 -18.65 24.83
C ALA A 287 -10.74 -17.35 23.99
N VAL A 288 -11.24 -16.27 24.58
CA VAL A 288 -11.68 -15.09 23.81
C VAL A 288 -10.78 -13.87 24.00
N TRP A 289 -10.26 -13.61 25.21
CA TRP A 289 -9.52 -12.37 25.47
C TRP A 289 -8.20 -12.26 24.68
N GLY A 290 -7.53 -13.39 24.44
CA GLY A 290 -6.35 -13.40 23.59
C GLY A 290 -6.59 -12.93 22.16
N LEU A 291 -7.83 -13.03 21.67
CA LEU A 291 -8.21 -12.55 20.34
C LEU A 291 -8.24 -11.01 20.26
N TYR A 292 -8.45 -10.31 21.38
CA TYR A 292 -8.53 -8.85 21.40
C TYR A 292 -7.19 -8.19 21.04
N GLU A 293 -6.09 -8.80 21.46
CA GLU A 293 -4.72 -8.30 21.23
C GLU A 293 -4.02 -9.01 20.07
N ALA A 294 -4.71 -9.93 19.38
CA ALA A 294 -4.12 -10.64 18.25
C ALA A 294 -3.77 -9.66 17.11
N PRO A 295 -2.61 -9.83 16.45
CA PRO A 295 -2.21 -8.96 15.36
C PRO A 295 -3.28 -8.87 14.27
N ALA A 296 -3.54 -7.67 13.78
CA ALA A 296 -4.49 -7.46 12.71
C ALA A 296 -3.95 -8.02 11.39
N ARG A 297 -4.79 -8.77 10.69
CA ARG A 297 -4.56 -9.19 9.31
C ARG A 297 -4.89 -8.04 8.37
N GLU A 298 -4.50 -8.15 7.11
CA GLU A 298 -5.02 -7.28 6.05
C GLU A 298 -6.56 -7.32 6.05
N LYS A 299 -7.17 -6.24 5.59
CA LYS A 299 -8.61 -6.14 5.45
C LYS A 299 -9.15 -7.20 4.49
N LEU A 300 -10.12 -8.01 4.93
CA LEU A 300 -10.71 -9.11 4.14
C LEU A 300 -12.12 -8.81 3.63
N TRP A 301 -12.83 -7.82 4.19
CA TRP A 301 -14.19 -7.48 3.76
C TRP A 301 -14.21 -6.49 2.60
N ALA A 302 -15.29 -6.55 1.81
CA ALA A 302 -15.65 -5.57 0.80
C ALA A 302 -17.11 -5.15 0.99
N GLY A 303 -17.38 -3.83 0.95
CA GLY A 303 -18.71 -3.27 1.18
C GLY A 303 -19.27 -3.56 2.58
N GLY A 304 -20.56 -3.35 2.76
CA GLY A 304 -21.26 -3.50 4.05
C GLY A 304 -21.33 -4.95 4.53
N PHE A 305 -21.48 -5.14 5.84
CA PHE A 305 -21.70 -6.43 6.45
C PHE A 305 -23.19 -6.84 6.32
N VAL A 306 -23.48 -8.12 6.46
CA VAL A 306 -24.85 -8.63 6.50
C VAL A 306 -25.22 -9.06 7.93
N ASN A 307 -26.51 -8.97 8.27
CA ASN A 307 -27.01 -9.51 9.53
C ASN A 307 -26.82 -11.05 9.51
N PRO A 308 -26.17 -11.65 10.54
CA PRO A 308 -25.98 -13.09 10.61
C PRO A 308 -27.27 -13.89 10.77
N ALA A 309 -28.35 -13.25 11.24
CA ALA A 309 -29.68 -13.84 11.41
C ALA A 309 -30.71 -12.98 10.68
N GLU A 310 -31.03 -13.33 9.42
CA GLU A 310 -31.82 -12.51 8.51
C GLU A 310 -33.25 -12.28 9.05
N ASN A 311 -33.91 -13.33 9.56
CA ASN A 311 -35.26 -13.29 10.10
C ASN A 311 -35.22 -13.23 11.66
N SER A 312 -34.87 -12.07 12.20
CA SER A 312 -34.68 -11.91 13.62
C SER A 312 -35.33 -10.66 14.19
N MET A 313 -35.64 -10.68 15.48
CA MET A 313 -36.12 -9.52 16.23
C MET A 313 -35.08 -9.15 17.30
N THR A 314 -34.85 -7.86 17.50
CA THR A 314 -33.95 -7.39 18.55
C THR A 314 -34.61 -7.53 19.92
N LEU A 315 -33.99 -8.26 20.83
CA LEU A 315 -34.38 -8.36 22.24
C LEU A 315 -33.64 -7.34 23.09
N VAL A 316 -32.32 -7.25 22.92
CA VAL A 316 -31.48 -6.27 23.62
C VAL A 316 -30.55 -5.66 22.58
N ASP A 317 -30.55 -4.35 22.47
CA ASP A 317 -29.69 -3.69 21.50
C ASP A 317 -28.36 -3.25 22.12
N TYR A 318 -27.37 -3.03 21.24
CA TYR A 318 -26.07 -2.50 21.60
C TYR A 318 -26.20 -1.16 22.34
N GLY A 319 -25.53 -1.01 23.47
CA GLY A 319 -25.48 0.21 24.26
C GLY A 319 -26.63 0.40 25.22
N GLN A 320 -27.75 -0.35 25.10
CA GLN A 320 -28.90 -0.23 25.99
C GLN A 320 -28.54 -0.56 27.44
N VAL A 321 -29.15 0.19 28.38
CA VAL A 321 -29.09 -0.15 29.82
C VAL A 321 -30.09 -1.25 30.10
N LYS A 322 -29.61 -2.38 30.60
CA LYS A 322 -30.49 -3.48 31.06
C LYS A 322 -31.14 -3.10 32.38
N VAL A 323 -32.44 -3.23 32.45
CA VAL A 323 -33.23 -3.01 33.68
C VAL A 323 -33.78 -4.37 34.11
N THR A 324 -33.59 -4.75 35.38
CA THR A 324 -34.09 -6.00 35.95
C THR A 324 -34.89 -5.68 37.21
N ASN A 325 -36.17 -6.04 37.24
CA ASN A 325 -37.07 -5.72 38.37
C ASN A 325 -37.08 -4.21 38.71
N GLY A 326 -37.06 -3.34 37.71
CA GLY A 326 -37.04 -1.89 37.85
C GLY A 326 -35.68 -1.30 38.28
N GLN A 327 -34.62 -2.11 38.42
CA GLN A 327 -33.30 -1.63 38.79
C GLN A 327 -32.38 -1.60 37.56
N GLN A 328 -31.71 -0.49 37.34
CA GLN A 328 -30.74 -0.35 36.27
C GLN A 328 -29.49 -1.17 36.54
N GLY A 329 -29.10 -1.99 35.56
CA GLY A 329 -27.90 -2.79 35.57
C GLY A 329 -26.83 -2.27 34.62
N SER A 330 -26.05 -3.18 34.03
CA SER A 330 -24.98 -2.86 33.06
C SER A 330 -25.55 -2.49 31.69
N ARG A 331 -24.77 -1.76 30.91
CA ARG A 331 -25.06 -1.56 29.48
C ARG A 331 -24.64 -2.78 28.67
N SER A 332 -25.42 -3.08 27.63
CA SER A 332 -25.08 -4.15 26.69
C SER A 332 -23.95 -3.72 25.75
N ASN A 333 -22.91 -4.54 25.66
CA ASN A 333 -21.84 -4.40 24.67
C ASN A 333 -22.13 -5.14 23.36
N SER A 334 -23.25 -5.85 23.29
CA SER A 334 -23.66 -6.73 22.20
C SER A 334 -25.12 -6.53 21.86
N THR A 335 -25.56 -7.08 20.74
CA THR A 335 -26.98 -7.14 20.38
C THR A 335 -27.47 -8.58 20.53
N LYS A 336 -28.57 -8.77 21.26
CA LYS A 336 -29.25 -10.07 21.44
C LYS A 336 -30.48 -10.09 20.54
N LEU A 337 -30.59 -11.13 19.74
CA LEU A 337 -31.65 -11.32 18.76
C LEU A 337 -32.49 -12.55 19.14
N TYR A 338 -33.79 -12.46 19.00
CA TYR A 338 -34.68 -13.63 18.90
C TYR A 338 -34.62 -14.15 17.47
N THR A 339 -34.43 -15.45 17.29
CA THR A 339 -34.14 -16.07 15.99
C THR A 339 -35.01 -17.31 15.78
N ILE A 340 -35.04 -17.82 14.58
CA ILE A 340 -35.76 -19.04 14.22
C ILE A 340 -34.79 -20.21 14.34
N PRO A 341 -35.00 -21.16 15.29
CA PRO A 341 -34.10 -22.30 15.46
C PRO A 341 -33.95 -23.12 14.17
N GLY A 342 -32.72 -23.51 13.88
CA GLY A 342 -32.37 -24.31 12.70
C GLY A 342 -32.12 -23.48 11.42
N GLU A 343 -32.50 -22.21 11.35
CA GLU A 343 -32.11 -21.35 10.24
C GLU A 343 -30.59 -21.16 10.20
N PRO A 344 -30.01 -20.89 9.01
CA PRO A 344 -28.56 -20.70 8.90
C PRO A 344 -28.08 -19.41 9.59
N CYS A 345 -27.11 -19.53 10.49
CA CYS A 345 -26.31 -18.39 10.93
C CYS A 345 -25.26 -18.08 9.88
N ARG A 346 -25.22 -16.84 9.38
CA ARG A 346 -24.36 -16.45 8.26
C ARG A 346 -23.13 -15.64 8.70
N ALA A 347 -22.01 -15.83 8.00
CA ALA A 347 -20.84 -14.97 8.16
C ALA A 347 -21.19 -13.53 7.76
N PRO A 348 -20.99 -12.52 8.65
CA PRO A 348 -21.37 -11.13 8.35
C PRO A 348 -20.58 -10.50 7.19
N ALA A 349 -19.33 -10.93 7.01
CA ALA A 349 -18.44 -10.50 5.95
C ALA A 349 -17.41 -11.61 5.68
N ASN A 350 -16.59 -11.45 4.63
CA ASN A 350 -15.44 -12.33 4.41
C ASN A 350 -14.51 -12.30 5.62
N GLY A 351 -13.90 -13.43 5.94
CA GLY A 351 -13.01 -13.53 7.08
C GLY A 351 -12.41 -14.92 7.27
N VAL A 352 -11.69 -15.07 8.36
CA VAL A 352 -11.13 -16.35 8.82
C VAL A 352 -11.70 -16.67 10.19
N VAL A 353 -12.21 -17.88 10.36
CA VAL A 353 -12.71 -18.38 11.66
C VAL A 353 -11.52 -18.53 12.61
N VAL A 354 -11.54 -17.81 13.73
CA VAL A 354 -10.48 -17.84 14.74
C VAL A 354 -10.88 -18.53 16.02
N LEU A 355 -12.18 -18.82 16.20
CA LEU A 355 -12.71 -19.64 17.27
C LEU A 355 -13.98 -20.33 16.77
N ALA A 356 -14.11 -21.65 17.01
CA ALA A 356 -15.30 -22.44 16.69
C ALA A 356 -15.46 -23.58 17.67
N ARG A 357 -16.11 -23.31 18.83
CA ARG A 357 -16.29 -24.31 19.90
C ARG A 357 -17.45 -23.98 20.83
N ASN A 358 -17.86 -24.95 21.63
CA ASN A 358 -18.78 -24.71 22.71
C ASN A 358 -18.04 -24.17 23.93
N LEU A 359 -18.57 -23.12 24.56
CA LEU A 359 -18.10 -22.51 25.80
C LEU A 359 -19.22 -22.53 26.84
N ALA A 360 -18.89 -22.82 28.10
CA ALA A 360 -19.88 -22.94 29.18
C ALA A 360 -20.68 -21.63 29.38
N LEU A 361 -20.07 -20.47 29.13
CA LEU A 361 -20.72 -19.17 29.31
C LEU A 361 -21.63 -18.77 28.14
N THR A 362 -21.25 -19.10 26.90
CA THR A 362 -21.86 -18.55 25.69
C THR A 362 -22.42 -19.61 24.74
N GLY A 363 -22.34 -20.86 25.08
CA GLY A 363 -22.76 -21.97 24.23
C GLY A 363 -21.87 -22.12 23.00
N ASN A 364 -22.43 -22.64 21.92
CA ASN A 364 -21.71 -22.74 20.65
C ASN A 364 -21.34 -21.37 20.14
N THR A 365 -20.05 -21.13 20.00
CA THR A 365 -19.45 -19.83 19.72
C THR A 365 -18.62 -19.90 18.46
N VAL A 366 -18.83 -18.93 17.56
CA VAL A 366 -18.00 -18.73 16.37
C VAL A 366 -17.47 -17.30 16.40
N VAL A 367 -16.16 -17.15 16.24
CA VAL A 367 -15.51 -15.84 16.06
C VAL A 367 -14.84 -15.79 14.70
N ILE A 368 -15.13 -14.74 13.94
CA ILE A 368 -14.59 -14.53 12.59
C ILE A 368 -13.74 -13.26 12.61
N ASP A 369 -12.48 -13.39 12.22
CA ASP A 369 -11.55 -12.26 11.98
C ASP A 369 -11.72 -11.76 10.54
N HIS A 370 -12.23 -10.56 10.39
CA HIS A 370 -12.44 -9.90 9.09
C HIS A 370 -11.21 -9.11 8.62
N GLY A 371 -10.13 -9.11 9.40
CA GLY A 371 -8.94 -8.29 9.14
C GLY A 371 -9.07 -6.88 9.74
N ALA A 372 -7.99 -6.11 9.62
CA ALA A 372 -7.88 -4.74 10.13
C ALA A 372 -8.36 -4.55 11.60
N GLY A 373 -8.22 -5.60 12.43
CA GLY A 373 -8.65 -5.61 13.83
C GLY A 373 -10.15 -5.80 14.05
N MET A 374 -10.97 -5.91 12.99
CA MET A 374 -12.41 -6.11 13.07
C MET A 374 -12.75 -7.59 13.21
N ARG A 375 -13.50 -7.94 14.26
CA ARG A 375 -13.97 -9.30 14.51
C ARG A 375 -15.44 -9.32 14.86
N SER A 376 -16.15 -10.35 14.37
CA SER A 376 -17.52 -10.68 14.78
C SER A 376 -17.51 -11.89 15.71
N TYR A 377 -18.27 -11.81 16.78
CA TYR A 377 -18.47 -12.82 17.79
C TYR A 377 -19.93 -13.25 17.76
N LEU A 378 -20.19 -14.50 17.45
CA LEU A 378 -21.54 -15.07 17.33
C LEU A 378 -21.69 -16.15 18.41
N TYR A 379 -22.60 -15.90 19.35
CA TYR A 379 -22.80 -16.72 20.55
C TYR A 379 -24.20 -17.33 20.54
N GLY A 380 -24.33 -18.54 21.10
CA GLY A 380 -25.61 -19.20 21.29
C GLY A 380 -26.12 -19.93 20.04
N LEU A 381 -25.22 -20.33 19.13
CA LEU A 381 -25.64 -21.15 17.98
C LEU A 381 -26.16 -22.52 18.45
N GLN A 382 -27.15 -23.06 17.72
CA GLN A 382 -27.59 -24.43 17.92
C GLN A 382 -26.53 -25.43 17.49
N ALA A 383 -25.85 -25.17 16.38
CA ALA A 383 -24.77 -26.01 15.85
C ALA A 383 -23.73 -25.16 15.13
N ILE A 384 -22.47 -25.60 15.17
CA ILE A 384 -21.35 -25.02 14.45
C ILE A 384 -21.11 -25.83 13.17
N ALA A 385 -20.94 -25.16 12.03
CA ALA A 385 -20.71 -25.79 10.72
C ALA A 385 -19.33 -25.45 10.13
N VAL A 386 -18.46 -24.78 10.86
CA VAL A 386 -17.12 -24.36 10.44
C VAL A 386 -16.06 -24.76 11.45
N SER A 387 -14.80 -24.71 11.04
CA SER A 387 -13.64 -25.02 11.89
C SER A 387 -12.70 -23.82 12.01
N GLU A 388 -11.93 -23.75 13.10
CA GLU A 388 -10.86 -22.77 13.28
C GLU A 388 -9.85 -22.84 12.12
N GLY A 389 -9.44 -21.69 11.58
CA GLY A 389 -8.58 -21.56 10.40
C GLY A 389 -9.33 -21.55 9.07
N GLN A 390 -10.61 -21.88 9.04
CA GLN A 390 -11.40 -21.88 7.80
C GLN A 390 -11.66 -20.45 7.32
N THR A 391 -11.43 -20.19 6.04
CA THR A 391 -11.89 -18.96 5.36
C THR A 391 -13.36 -19.07 5.06
N VAL A 392 -14.11 -17.99 5.28
CA VAL A 392 -15.54 -17.88 5.03
C VAL A 392 -15.84 -16.64 4.18
N GLU A 393 -16.83 -16.76 3.32
CA GLU A 393 -17.32 -15.66 2.49
C GLU A 393 -18.55 -14.99 3.17
N LYS A 394 -18.77 -13.72 2.87
CA LYS A 394 -19.96 -13.00 3.30
C LYS A 394 -21.25 -13.73 2.94
N GLY A 395 -22.11 -13.97 3.90
CA GLY A 395 -23.37 -14.69 3.71
C GLY A 395 -23.26 -16.21 3.76
N GLN A 396 -22.04 -16.78 3.81
CA GLN A 396 -21.84 -18.22 3.98
C GLN A 396 -22.39 -18.70 5.33
N ALA A 397 -23.08 -19.84 5.38
CA ALA A 397 -23.54 -20.45 6.62
C ALA A 397 -22.34 -20.91 7.47
N VAL A 398 -22.27 -20.46 8.71
CA VAL A 398 -21.24 -20.83 9.70
C VAL A 398 -21.78 -21.72 10.82
N GLY A 399 -23.10 -21.88 10.87
CA GLY A 399 -23.79 -22.71 11.83
C GLY A 399 -25.31 -22.65 11.66
N ALA A 400 -26.03 -23.24 12.59
CA ALA A 400 -27.47 -23.11 12.73
C ALA A 400 -27.81 -22.21 13.91
N LEU A 401 -28.84 -21.37 13.78
CA LEU A 401 -29.35 -20.48 14.81
C LEU A 401 -30.05 -21.31 15.91
N GLY A 402 -29.92 -20.89 17.17
CA GLY A 402 -30.76 -21.30 18.29
C GLY A 402 -32.05 -20.49 18.37
N GLU A 403 -32.69 -20.42 19.55
CA GLU A 403 -33.81 -19.50 19.81
C GLU A 403 -33.33 -18.04 19.91
N GLU A 404 -32.10 -17.87 20.39
CA GLU A 404 -31.46 -16.56 20.54
C GLU A 404 -30.04 -16.60 19.95
N LEU A 405 -29.64 -15.48 19.36
CA LEU A 405 -28.27 -15.22 18.94
C LEU A 405 -27.79 -13.95 19.62
N THR A 406 -26.65 -14.02 20.29
CA THR A 406 -25.94 -12.81 20.72
C THR A 406 -24.79 -12.53 19.75
N MET A 407 -24.79 -11.33 19.17
CA MET A 407 -23.71 -10.89 18.29
C MET A 407 -22.99 -9.68 18.87
N ASP A 408 -21.66 -9.71 18.80
CA ASP A 408 -20.78 -8.61 19.21
C ASP A 408 -19.77 -8.34 18.10
N TYR A 409 -19.53 -7.09 17.80
CA TYR A 409 -18.55 -6.65 16.79
C TYR A 409 -17.50 -5.80 17.48
N LYS A 410 -16.24 -6.16 17.33
CA LYS A 410 -15.15 -5.49 18.02
C LYS A 410 -14.04 -5.04 17.09
N LEU A 411 -13.49 -3.86 17.39
CA LEU A 411 -12.16 -3.42 17.00
C LEU A 411 -11.24 -3.55 18.22
N GLY A 412 -10.29 -4.50 18.16
CA GLY A 412 -9.54 -4.91 19.34
C GLY A 412 -10.46 -5.39 20.46
N SER A 413 -10.39 -4.79 21.64
CA SER A 413 -11.25 -5.09 22.80
C SER A 413 -12.54 -4.26 22.86
N LYS A 414 -12.73 -3.28 21.98
CA LYS A 414 -13.84 -2.34 22.04
C LYS A 414 -14.98 -2.74 21.12
N SER A 415 -16.16 -2.93 21.71
CA SER A 415 -17.39 -3.23 20.94
C SER A 415 -17.89 -2.00 20.21
N VAL A 416 -18.38 -2.17 19.00
CA VAL A 416 -18.94 -1.15 18.12
C VAL A 416 -20.39 -1.48 17.72
N ASN A 417 -21.14 -0.48 17.31
CA ASN A 417 -22.55 -0.67 16.95
C ASN A 417 -22.68 -1.48 15.64
N PRO A 418 -23.26 -2.69 15.65
CA PRO A 418 -23.36 -3.54 14.47
C PRO A 418 -24.23 -2.95 13.37
N TRP A 419 -25.23 -2.15 13.71
CA TRP A 419 -26.12 -1.54 12.73
C TRP A 419 -25.41 -0.62 11.75
N LEU A 420 -24.35 0.06 12.20
CA LEU A 420 -23.51 0.86 11.31
C LEU A 420 -22.82 0.00 10.24
N LEU A 421 -22.43 -1.22 10.61
CA LEU A 421 -21.77 -2.16 9.70
C LEU A 421 -22.76 -2.68 8.63
N PHE A 422 -23.99 -2.98 9.03
CA PHE A 422 -25.03 -3.46 8.11
C PHE A 422 -25.54 -2.35 7.19
N GLN A 423 -25.56 -1.11 7.65
CA GLN A 423 -25.95 0.07 6.87
C GLN A 423 -24.82 0.61 5.99
N THR A 424 -23.63 0.00 6.02
CA THR A 424 -22.43 0.49 5.32
C THR A 424 -22.11 1.94 5.73
N ALA A 425 -22.28 2.26 7.01
CA ALA A 425 -22.10 3.60 7.56
C ALA A 425 -20.85 3.71 8.44
N GLY A 426 -20.35 4.94 8.58
CA GLY A 426 -19.20 5.25 9.44
C GLY A 426 -17.85 5.03 8.79
N GLY A 427 -16.81 5.26 9.58
CA GLY A 427 -15.43 5.31 9.11
C GLY A 427 -14.84 3.99 8.61
N LEU A 428 -15.49 2.85 8.90
CA LEU A 428 -15.05 1.54 8.42
C LEU A 428 -15.10 1.44 6.89
N PHE A 429 -16.04 2.15 6.25
CA PHE A 429 -16.30 2.12 4.82
C PHE A 429 -15.84 3.39 4.08
N TRP A 430 -15.12 4.25 4.78
CA TRP A 430 -14.70 5.54 4.25
C TRP A 430 -13.67 5.39 3.14
N LYS A 431 -13.96 5.99 1.96
CA LYS A 431 -13.10 5.99 0.77
C LYS A 431 -12.60 4.59 0.36
N GLU A 432 -13.49 3.60 0.40
CA GLU A 432 -13.19 2.29 -0.14
C GLU A 432 -13.15 2.26 -1.67
N ASN A 433 -13.79 3.26 -2.30
CA ASN A 433 -13.90 3.42 -3.75
C ASN A 433 -13.38 4.81 -4.12
N GLY A 434 -12.08 4.98 -4.09
CA GLY A 434 -11.41 6.18 -4.55
C GLY A 434 -10.40 5.87 -5.62
#